data_358faa532afa8c31df14c1da6bbe5447
#
_entry.id   358faa532afa8c31df14c1da6bbe5447
#
_cell.length_a   1.000
_cell.length_b   1.000
_cell.length_c   1.000
_cell.angle_alpha   90.00
_cell.angle_beta   90.00
_cell.angle_gamma   90.00
#
_symmetry.space_group_name_H-M   'P 1'
#
loop_
_entity.id
_entity.type
_entity.pdbx_description
1 polymer ?
#
loop_
_entity_poly.entity_id
_entity_poly.type
_entity_poly.pdbx_seq_one_letter_code
_entity_poly.pdbx_strand_id
1 'polypeptide(L)'
;LKFSGAYLSSAHLPKIAQPLLHSLSSQTGMCHSVVILDNHEVITVACSYLASAEKNRVLPYGIHNGNRIAAHTASNGKIILAYMQDQELDTWLEHYPLTRSTKYTVTCGQTFKQQLHDIRDQGWCLAVEEHEVSFIGFSVPIFDGSGRVVAGLNTVARSEQYTVEQVMNRCLVPMQELAKQLRMLL
;
A
#
# COMPACT_ATOMS: atom_id res chain seq x y z
N LEU A 1 -2.80 18.86 17.72
CA LEU A 1 -3.72 19.36 16.66
C LEU A 1 -3.06 19.39 15.25
N LYS A 2 -2.28 18.34 14.89
CA LYS A 2 -1.77 18.14 13.51
C LYS A 2 -2.66 17.19 12.68
N PHE A 3 -3.84 16.84 13.18
CA PHE A 3 -4.76 15.88 12.53
C PHE A 3 -5.64 16.50 11.42
N SER A 4 -5.71 17.83 11.31
CA SER A 4 -6.75 18.45 10.47
C SER A 4 -6.46 18.46 8.96
N GLY A 5 -5.21 18.57 8.53
CA GLY A 5 -4.86 18.61 7.10
C GLY A 5 -4.88 17.24 6.41
N ALA A 6 -4.29 16.23 7.06
CA ALA A 6 -4.29 14.85 6.57
C ALA A 6 -5.70 14.22 6.60
N TYR A 7 -6.53 14.57 7.59
CA TYR A 7 -7.91 14.09 7.69
C TYR A 7 -8.82 14.68 6.61
N LEU A 8 -8.68 15.98 6.28
CA LEU A 8 -9.50 16.63 5.24
C LEU A 8 -9.15 16.14 3.84
N SER A 9 -7.88 15.92 3.52
CA SER A 9 -7.49 15.29 2.25
C SER A 9 -7.85 13.80 2.21
N SER A 10 -7.80 13.09 3.33
CA SER A 10 -8.21 11.69 3.42
C SER A 10 -9.73 11.49 3.37
N ALA A 11 -10.55 12.47 3.76
CA ALA A 11 -12.01 12.36 3.72
C ALA A 11 -12.57 12.35 2.28
N HIS A 12 -11.90 13.00 1.32
CA HIS A 12 -12.25 12.93 -0.10
C HIS A 12 -11.72 11.69 -0.80
N LEU A 13 -10.52 11.25 -0.45
CA LEU A 13 -9.83 10.14 -1.11
C LEU A 13 -10.67 8.84 -1.18
N PRO A 14 -11.32 8.34 -0.09
CA PRO A 14 -12.13 7.13 -0.17
C PRO A 14 -13.29 7.23 -1.15
N LYS A 15 -13.97 8.37 -1.19
CA LYS A 15 -15.12 8.60 -2.09
C LYS A 15 -14.72 8.60 -3.56
N ILE A 16 -13.58 9.23 -3.85
CA ILE A 16 -13.04 9.31 -5.22
C ILE A 16 -12.45 7.95 -5.64
N ALA A 17 -11.73 7.29 -4.73
CA ALA A 17 -11.05 6.04 -5.03
C ALA A 17 -12.00 4.86 -5.23
N GLN A 18 -13.11 4.79 -4.50
CA GLN A 18 -14.00 3.62 -4.49
C GLN A 18 -14.48 3.19 -5.88
N PRO A 19 -15.06 4.06 -6.75
CA PRO A 19 -15.49 3.65 -8.09
C PRO A 19 -14.31 3.28 -8.99
N LEU A 20 -13.17 3.95 -8.84
CA LEU A 20 -11.97 3.70 -9.62
C LEU A 20 -11.33 2.35 -9.25
N LEU A 21 -11.31 2.01 -7.96
CA LEU A 21 -10.85 0.70 -7.49
C LEU A 21 -11.71 -0.44 -8.04
N HIS A 22 -13.03 -0.24 -8.15
CA HIS A 22 -13.92 -1.23 -8.73
C HIS A 22 -13.59 -1.49 -10.21
N SER A 23 -13.37 -0.43 -10.97
CA SER A 23 -12.93 -0.52 -12.38
C SER A 23 -11.59 -1.24 -12.49
N LEU A 24 -10.60 -0.86 -11.64
CA LEU A 24 -9.28 -1.49 -11.62
C LEU A 24 -9.36 -2.99 -11.29
N SER A 25 -10.19 -3.37 -10.31
CA SER A 25 -10.37 -4.77 -9.94
C SER A 25 -11.00 -5.59 -11.08
N SER A 26 -11.93 -5.00 -11.82
CA SER A 26 -12.52 -5.63 -13.00
C SER A 26 -11.52 -5.81 -14.14
N GLN A 27 -10.63 -4.82 -14.33
CA GLN A 27 -9.58 -4.84 -15.37
C GLN A 27 -8.49 -5.88 -15.07
N THR A 28 -8.01 -5.91 -13.82
CA THR A 28 -6.85 -6.72 -13.42
C THR A 28 -7.23 -8.13 -12.99
N GLY A 29 -8.49 -8.34 -12.63
CA GLY A 29 -8.93 -9.59 -11.99
C GLY A 29 -8.38 -9.79 -10.58
N MET A 30 -7.98 -8.69 -9.89
CA MET A 30 -7.41 -8.71 -8.55
C MET A 30 -8.11 -7.71 -7.62
N CYS A 31 -8.03 -7.95 -6.31
CA CYS A 31 -8.54 -7.03 -5.31
C CYS A 31 -7.55 -5.89 -5.08
N HIS A 32 -8.06 -4.67 -4.96
CA HIS A 32 -7.23 -3.48 -4.71
C HIS A 32 -7.74 -2.68 -3.53
N SER A 33 -6.81 -1.96 -2.88
CA SER A 33 -7.13 -1.08 -1.77
C SER A 33 -6.30 0.19 -1.79
N VAL A 34 -6.81 1.23 -1.15
CA VAL A 34 -6.08 2.45 -0.84
C VAL A 34 -5.86 2.51 0.65
N VAL A 35 -4.64 2.79 1.05
CA VAL A 35 -4.24 2.92 2.45
C VAL A 35 -3.61 4.27 2.72
N ILE A 36 -3.73 4.76 3.94
CA ILE A 36 -3.03 5.92 4.48
C ILE A 36 -2.14 5.52 5.65
N LEU A 37 -1.09 6.26 5.90
CA LEU A 37 -0.23 6.07 7.06
C LEU A 37 -0.84 6.76 8.29
N ASP A 38 -0.88 6.02 9.41
CA ASP A 38 -1.24 6.52 10.73
C ASP A 38 -0.23 6.04 11.75
N ASN A 39 0.70 6.91 12.11
CA ASN A 39 1.82 6.61 12.98
C ASN A 39 2.73 5.48 12.43
N HIS A 40 2.65 4.29 13.01
CA HIS A 40 3.43 3.12 12.59
C HIS A 40 2.63 2.08 11.82
N GLU A 41 1.37 2.36 11.58
CA GLU A 41 0.46 1.47 10.85
C GLU A 41 -0.06 2.13 9.59
N VAL A 42 -0.50 1.34 8.65
CA VAL A 42 -1.34 1.78 7.56
C VAL A 42 -2.77 1.36 7.82
N ILE A 43 -3.72 2.23 7.44
CA ILE A 43 -5.15 2.00 7.54
C ILE A 43 -5.73 1.89 6.14
N THR A 44 -6.48 0.83 5.87
CA THR A 44 -7.26 0.71 4.63
C THR A 44 -8.46 1.65 4.68
N VAL A 45 -8.52 2.59 3.75
CA VAL A 45 -9.58 3.63 3.67
C VAL A 45 -10.57 3.40 2.53
N ALA A 46 -10.17 2.66 1.50
CA ALA A 46 -11.05 2.20 0.42
C ALA A 46 -10.56 0.86 -0.10
N CYS A 47 -11.47 -0.02 -0.51
CA CYS A 47 -11.12 -1.30 -1.10
C CYS A 47 -12.19 -1.77 -2.08
N SER A 48 -11.77 -2.55 -3.07
CA SER A 48 -12.65 -3.20 -4.02
C SER A 48 -12.35 -4.69 -4.08
N TYR A 49 -13.41 -5.47 -4.18
CA TYR A 49 -13.36 -6.91 -4.27
C TYR A 49 -13.85 -7.38 -5.64
N LEU A 50 -13.41 -8.55 -6.05
CA LEU A 50 -14.01 -9.24 -7.18
C LEU A 50 -15.36 -9.82 -6.74
N ALA A 51 -16.35 -9.76 -7.62
CA ALA A 51 -17.67 -10.35 -7.38
C ALA A 51 -17.60 -11.86 -7.05
N SER A 52 -16.59 -12.57 -7.58
CA SER A 52 -16.31 -13.97 -7.25
C SER A 52 -15.77 -14.15 -5.81
N ALA A 53 -15.00 -13.19 -5.31
CA ALA A 53 -14.49 -13.23 -3.94
C ALA A 53 -15.60 -12.95 -2.92
N GLU A 54 -16.52 -12.04 -3.23
CA GLU A 54 -17.70 -11.76 -2.40
C GLU A 54 -18.60 -12.97 -2.23
N LYS A 55 -18.85 -13.71 -3.33
CA LYS A 55 -19.68 -14.94 -3.30
C LYS A 55 -19.06 -16.03 -2.42
N ASN A 56 -17.74 -16.14 -2.40
CA ASN A 56 -17.05 -17.21 -1.66
C ASN A 56 -16.67 -16.81 -0.24
N ARG A 57 -16.94 -15.57 0.22
CA ARG A 57 -16.54 -15.00 1.51
C ARG A 57 -15.03 -15.16 1.82
N VAL A 58 -14.22 -15.40 0.81
CA VAL A 58 -12.77 -15.49 0.91
C VAL A 58 -12.21 -14.10 0.56
N LEU A 59 -12.36 -13.17 1.49
CA LEU A 59 -11.67 -11.89 1.37
C LEU A 59 -10.17 -12.15 1.53
N PRO A 60 -9.32 -11.61 0.65
CA PRO A 60 -7.89 -11.62 0.89
C PRO A 60 -7.62 -11.03 2.27
N TYR A 61 -6.82 -11.73 3.07
CA TYR A 61 -6.53 -11.32 4.44
C TYR A 61 -6.06 -9.85 4.48
N GLY A 62 -6.69 -9.04 5.32
CA GLY A 62 -6.32 -7.64 5.50
C GLY A 62 -6.88 -6.65 4.48
N ILE A 63 -7.66 -7.07 3.49
CA ILE A 63 -8.31 -6.12 2.58
C ILE A 63 -9.76 -5.86 3.03
N HIS A 64 -9.93 -5.00 4.00
CA HIS A 64 -11.22 -4.42 4.38
C HIS A 64 -11.03 -3.02 4.94
N ASN A 65 -12.03 -2.17 4.79
CA ASN A 65 -11.98 -0.80 5.32
C ASN A 65 -11.76 -0.81 6.84
N GLY A 66 -10.86 0.04 7.31
CA GLY A 66 -10.46 0.15 8.71
C GLY A 66 -9.42 -0.88 9.16
N ASN A 67 -9.00 -1.82 8.31
CA ASN A 67 -7.92 -2.73 8.65
C ASN A 67 -6.61 -1.97 8.87
N ARG A 68 -5.86 -2.39 9.90
CA ARG A 68 -4.59 -1.78 10.31
C ARG A 68 -3.49 -2.83 10.30
N ILE A 69 -2.37 -2.51 9.69
CA ILE A 69 -1.18 -3.37 9.68
C ILE A 69 0.07 -2.52 9.85
N ALA A 70 1.12 -3.12 10.41
CA ALA A 70 2.41 -2.44 10.61
C ALA A 70 3.01 -1.98 9.27
N ALA A 71 3.29 -0.68 9.15
CA ALA A 71 3.70 -0.07 7.88
C ALA A 71 5.01 -0.66 7.33
N HIS A 72 5.95 -1.05 8.19
CA HIS A 72 7.24 -1.58 7.76
C HIS A 72 7.18 -3.02 7.20
N THR A 73 6.11 -3.77 7.46
CA THR A 73 5.98 -5.16 7.01
C THR A 73 5.28 -5.31 5.67
N ALA A 74 4.54 -4.28 5.25
CA ALA A 74 3.66 -4.34 4.10
C ALA A 74 4.12 -3.41 2.97
N SER A 75 3.92 -3.83 1.73
CA SER A 75 4.28 -3.04 0.53
C SER A 75 3.64 -1.65 0.54
N ASN A 76 2.38 -1.56 0.98
CA ASN A 76 1.62 -0.32 1.04
C ASN A 76 2.11 0.67 2.10
N GLY A 77 2.68 0.19 3.20
CA GLY A 77 3.34 1.04 4.19
C GLY A 77 4.72 1.48 3.73
N LYS A 78 5.51 0.54 3.21
CA LYS A 78 6.86 0.85 2.68
C LYS A 78 6.83 1.87 1.57
N ILE A 79 5.84 1.81 0.64
CA ILE A 79 5.73 2.79 -0.44
C ILE A 79 5.48 4.20 0.08
N ILE A 80 4.73 4.37 1.18
CA ILE A 80 4.52 5.69 1.80
C ILE A 80 5.78 6.13 2.54
N LEU A 81 6.38 5.25 3.36
CA LEU A 81 7.61 5.52 4.10
C LEU A 81 8.78 5.87 3.18
N ALA A 82 8.86 5.28 1.98
CA ALA A 82 9.89 5.53 1.00
C ALA A 82 9.95 7.00 0.51
N TYR A 83 8.86 7.75 0.63
CA TYR A 83 8.78 9.15 0.22
C TYR A 83 8.82 10.13 1.40
N MET A 84 9.04 9.67 2.63
CA MET A 84 9.36 10.55 3.74
C MET A 84 10.71 11.22 3.53
N GLN A 85 10.89 12.41 4.09
CA GLN A 85 12.21 13.02 4.16
C GLN A 85 13.11 12.22 5.10
N ASP A 86 14.41 12.17 4.83
CA ASP A 86 15.35 11.32 5.58
C ASP A 86 15.32 11.59 7.09
N GLN A 87 15.26 12.86 7.50
CA GLN A 87 15.16 13.24 8.91
C GLN A 87 13.84 12.79 9.55
N GLU A 88 12.73 12.83 8.80
CA GLU A 88 11.43 12.36 9.26
C GLU A 88 11.42 10.83 9.41
N LEU A 89 12.02 10.13 8.44
CA LEU A 89 12.17 8.68 8.49
C LEU A 89 13.06 8.25 9.66
N ASP A 90 14.15 8.97 9.95
CA ASP A 90 15.02 8.68 11.08
C ASP A 90 14.26 8.81 12.40
N THR A 91 13.51 9.90 12.57
CA THR A 91 12.64 10.10 13.73
C THR A 91 11.57 9.00 13.84
N TRP A 92 10.99 8.59 12.71
CA TRP A 92 10.01 7.50 12.68
C TRP A 92 10.62 6.18 13.15
N LEU A 93 11.82 5.83 12.66
CA LEU A 93 12.55 4.61 13.06
C LEU A 93 12.99 4.60 14.54
N GLU A 94 13.28 5.76 15.12
CA GLU A 94 13.58 5.87 16.55
C GLU A 94 12.37 5.58 17.43
N HIS A 95 11.17 5.96 16.99
CA HIS A 95 9.94 5.78 17.75
C HIS A 95 9.27 4.41 17.52
N TYR A 96 9.47 3.81 16.35
CA TYR A 96 8.78 2.59 15.94
C TYR A 96 9.76 1.48 15.54
N PRO A 97 10.00 0.52 16.43
CA PRO A 97 10.92 -0.58 16.15
C PRO A 97 10.39 -1.48 15.03
N LEU A 98 11.29 -1.94 14.18
CA LEU A 98 10.98 -2.87 13.10
C LEU A 98 10.79 -4.29 13.67
N THR A 99 9.58 -4.59 14.12
CA THR A 99 9.23 -5.88 14.72
C THR A 99 9.10 -6.97 13.65
N ARG A 100 9.48 -8.18 14.00
CA ARG A 100 9.43 -9.33 13.09
C ARG A 100 8.03 -9.94 13.04
N SER A 101 7.39 -9.96 11.86
CA SER A 101 6.13 -10.67 11.62
C SER A 101 6.36 -12.06 11.05
N THR A 102 7.34 -12.20 10.14
CA THR A 102 7.74 -13.48 9.55
C THR A 102 9.28 -13.60 9.53
N LYS A 103 9.80 -14.72 9.10
CA LYS A 103 11.24 -14.87 8.89
C LYS A 103 11.80 -13.98 7.77
N TYR A 104 10.95 -13.46 6.91
CA TYR A 104 11.30 -12.60 5.78
C TYR A 104 11.21 -11.11 6.10
N THR A 105 10.61 -10.73 7.23
CA THR A 105 10.49 -9.32 7.64
C THR A 105 11.86 -8.69 7.81
N VAL A 106 12.08 -7.55 7.16
CA VAL A 106 13.29 -6.73 7.35
C VAL A 106 13.21 -6.03 8.69
N THR A 107 14.17 -6.31 9.57
CA THR A 107 14.24 -5.75 10.95
C THR A 107 15.52 -4.94 11.21
N CYS A 108 16.45 -4.91 10.27
CA CYS A 108 17.65 -4.07 10.35
C CYS A 108 17.34 -2.68 9.75
N GLY A 109 17.51 -1.62 10.54
CA GLY A 109 17.20 -0.25 10.12
C GLY A 109 18.00 0.21 8.89
N GLN A 110 19.28 -0.16 8.78
CA GLN A 110 20.10 0.20 7.61
C GLN A 110 19.59 -0.52 6.34
N THR A 111 19.30 -1.80 6.42
CA THR A 111 18.73 -2.58 5.31
C THR A 111 17.36 -2.03 4.92
N PHE A 112 16.54 -1.65 5.90
CA PHE A 112 15.22 -1.08 5.67
C PHE A 112 15.32 0.27 4.94
N LYS A 113 16.21 1.17 5.36
CA LYS A 113 16.44 2.46 4.67
C LYS A 113 16.90 2.25 3.22
N GLN A 114 17.82 1.32 2.98
CA GLN A 114 18.24 1.00 1.61
C GLN A 114 17.07 0.48 0.77
N GLN A 115 16.26 -0.41 1.31
CA GLN A 115 15.06 -0.91 0.64
C GLN A 115 14.08 0.23 0.31
N LEU A 116 13.86 1.19 1.22
CA LEU A 116 13.00 2.34 0.97
C LEU A 116 13.56 3.26 -0.13
N HIS A 117 14.88 3.42 -0.17
CA HIS A 117 15.54 4.18 -1.24
C HIS A 117 15.29 3.53 -2.61
N ASP A 118 15.53 2.22 -2.71
CA ASP A 118 15.30 1.46 -3.95
C ASP A 118 13.82 1.54 -4.39
N ILE A 119 12.87 1.47 -3.44
CA ILE A 119 11.44 1.65 -3.68
C ILE A 119 11.11 3.04 -4.22
N ARG A 120 11.73 4.09 -3.68
CA ARG A 120 11.56 5.47 -4.17
C ARG A 120 12.04 5.62 -5.61
N ASP A 121 13.20 5.06 -5.93
CA ASP A 121 13.81 5.16 -7.26
C ASP A 121 13.00 4.42 -8.33
N GLN A 122 12.49 3.24 -8.01
CA GLN A 122 11.70 2.44 -8.97
C GLN A 122 10.23 2.85 -9.04
N GLY A 123 9.69 3.54 -8.00
CA GLY A 123 8.31 4.03 -7.97
C GLY A 123 7.24 2.96 -7.68
N TRP A 124 7.63 1.81 -7.15
CA TRP A 124 6.73 0.75 -6.69
C TRP A 124 7.38 -0.09 -5.59
N CYS A 125 6.56 -0.81 -4.83
CA CYS A 125 7.02 -1.69 -3.76
C CYS A 125 6.45 -3.09 -3.92
N LEU A 126 7.30 -4.08 -3.77
CA LEU A 126 6.97 -5.49 -3.64
C LEU A 126 7.38 -5.97 -2.26
N ALA A 127 6.48 -6.61 -1.53
CA ALA A 127 6.76 -7.28 -0.27
C ALA A 127 6.29 -8.74 -0.37
N VAL A 128 7.23 -9.68 -0.31
CA VAL A 128 6.93 -11.11 -0.44
C VAL A 128 7.05 -11.74 0.93
N GLU A 129 5.93 -12.21 1.46
CA GLU A 129 5.85 -12.92 2.74
C GLU A 129 6.40 -12.16 3.96
N GLU A 130 6.59 -10.84 3.86
CA GLU A 130 7.16 -10.06 4.97
C GLU A 130 6.15 -9.75 6.07
N HIS A 131 4.88 -9.54 5.72
CA HIS A 131 3.79 -9.35 6.70
C HIS A 131 3.23 -10.70 7.16
N GLU A 132 2.93 -11.57 6.23
CA GLU A 132 2.38 -12.89 6.46
C GLU A 132 2.87 -13.85 5.37
N VAL A 133 3.17 -15.10 5.78
CA VAL A 133 3.64 -16.16 4.87
C VAL A 133 2.55 -16.46 3.82
N SER A 134 2.95 -16.80 2.61
CA SER A 134 2.09 -17.09 1.46
C SER A 134 1.39 -15.85 0.86
N PHE A 135 1.80 -14.62 1.21
CA PHE A 135 1.24 -13.42 0.61
C PHE A 135 2.30 -12.57 -0.12
N ILE A 136 1.88 -12.07 -1.27
CA ILE A 136 2.62 -11.11 -2.10
C ILE A 136 1.86 -9.80 -2.03
N GLY A 137 2.46 -8.75 -1.47
CA GLY A 137 1.95 -7.39 -1.49
C GLY A 137 2.64 -6.57 -2.59
N PHE A 138 1.87 -5.84 -3.39
CA PHE A 138 2.40 -4.96 -4.42
C PHE A 138 1.71 -3.59 -4.35
N SER A 139 2.50 -2.49 -4.39
CA SER A 139 1.96 -1.14 -4.18
C SER A 139 2.65 -0.10 -5.05
N VAL A 140 1.88 0.95 -5.38
CA VAL A 140 2.37 2.18 -6.01
C VAL A 140 1.95 3.40 -5.17
N PRO A 141 2.71 4.53 -5.21
CA PRO A 141 2.37 5.72 -4.44
C PRO A 141 1.22 6.49 -5.08
N ILE A 142 0.38 7.11 -4.25
CA ILE A 142 -0.61 8.11 -4.65
C ILE A 142 -0.09 9.46 -4.18
N PHE A 143 0.15 10.37 -5.13
CA PHE A 143 0.58 11.74 -4.87
C PHE A 143 -0.62 12.69 -4.84
N ASP A 144 -0.51 13.77 -4.08
CA ASP A 144 -1.41 14.92 -4.19
C ASP A 144 -0.94 15.89 -5.30
N GLY A 145 -1.72 16.95 -5.51
CA GLY A 145 -1.38 18.00 -6.50
C GLY A 145 -0.05 18.73 -6.20
N SER A 146 0.45 18.70 -4.97
CA SER A 146 1.75 19.28 -4.58
C SER A 146 2.94 18.35 -4.80
N GLY A 147 2.68 17.09 -5.20
CA GLY A 147 3.71 16.08 -5.39
C GLY A 147 4.13 15.34 -4.13
N ARG A 148 3.37 15.44 -3.04
CA ARG A 148 3.59 14.66 -1.81
C ARG A 148 2.84 13.33 -1.90
N VAL A 149 3.43 12.25 -1.40
CA VAL A 149 2.72 10.98 -1.25
C VAL A 149 1.74 11.11 -0.09
N VAL A 150 0.46 10.86 -0.37
CA VAL A 150 -0.65 10.94 0.60
C VAL A 150 -1.26 9.58 0.91
N ALA A 151 -1.02 8.58 0.07
CA ALA A 151 -1.57 7.24 0.21
C ALA A 151 -0.76 6.20 -0.59
N GLY A 152 -1.02 4.92 -0.33
CA GLY A 152 -0.57 3.80 -1.14
C GLY A 152 -1.75 3.12 -1.83
N LEU A 153 -1.63 2.86 -3.13
CA LEU A 153 -2.52 1.97 -3.86
C LEU A 153 -1.93 0.57 -3.83
N ASN A 154 -2.69 -0.41 -3.38
CA ASN A 154 -2.21 -1.74 -3.04
C ASN A 154 -3.02 -2.86 -3.69
N THR A 155 -2.35 -3.95 -4.00
CA THR A 155 -2.95 -5.27 -4.25
C THR A 155 -2.24 -6.33 -3.42
N VAL A 156 -2.96 -7.39 -3.07
CA VAL A 156 -2.43 -8.55 -2.36
C VAL A 156 -2.83 -9.81 -3.09
N ALA A 157 -1.89 -10.72 -3.26
CA ALA A 157 -2.09 -12.02 -3.89
C ALA A 157 -1.58 -13.14 -2.99
N ARG A 158 -2.10 -14.35 -3.17
CA ARG A 158 -1.52 -15.56 -2.57
C ARG A 158 -0.42 -16.11 -3.47
N SER A 159 0.75 -16.41 -2.90
CA SER A 159 1.88 -16.99 -3.64
C SER A 159 1.60 -18.41 -4.18
N GLU A 160 0.58 -19.08 -3.63
CA GLU A 160 0.08 -20.35 -4.15
C GLU A 160 -0.70 -20.22 -5.46
N GLN A 161 -1.25 -19.02 -5.74
CA GLN A 161 -2.10 -18.76 -6.90
C GLN A 161 -1.41 -17.90 -7.96
N TYR A 162 -0.49 -17.05 -7.54
CA TYR A 162 0.19 -16.07 -8.40
C TYR A 162 1.68 -16.03 -8.14
N THR A 163 2.46 -15.94 -9.20
CA THR A 163 3.88 -15.57 -9.10
C THR A 163 4.03 -14.04 -8.99
N VAL A 164 5.18 -13.60 -8.49
CA VAL A 164 5.54 -12.17 -8.46
C VAL A 164 5.41 -11.54 -9.85
N GLU A 165 5.93 -12.22 -10.88
CA GLU A 165 5.88 -11.75 -12.27
C GLU A 165 4.43 -11.57 -12.76
N GLN A 166 3.55 -12.52 -12.45
CA GLN A 166 2.13 -12.42 -12.80
C GLN A 166 1.44 -11.23 -12.11
N VAL A 167 1.74 -10.98 -10.83
CA VAL A 167 1.21 -9.81 -10.10
C VAL A 167 1.70 -8.52 -10.76
N MET A 168 3.00 -8.41 -11.02
CA MET A 168 3.58 -7.21 -11.62
C MET A 168 3.05 -6.95 -13.03
N ASN A 169 3.03 -7.96 -13.89
CA ASN A 169 2.55 -7.82 -15.27
C ASN A 169 1.07 -7.42 -15.36
N ARG A 170 0.25 -7.86 -14.40
CA ARG A 170 -1.18 -7.51 -14.35
C ARG A 170 -1.44 -6.14 -13.74
N CYS A 171 -0.65 -5.73 -12.74
CA CYS A 171 -1.02 -4.64 -11.84
C CYS A 171 -0.18 -3.38 -12.03
N LEU A 172 1.10 -3.45 -12.42
CA LEU A 172 2.01 -2.30 -12.41
C LEU A 172 1.45 -1.13 -13.23
N VAL A 173 1.23 -1.34 -14.52
CA VAL A 173 0.77 -0.25 -15.41
C VAL A 173 -0.65 0.24 -15.03
N PRO A 174 -1.67 -0.64 -14.86
CA PRO A 174 -3.00 -0.18 -14.46
C PRO A 174 -3.03 0.57 -13.13
N MET A 175 -2.25 0.13 -12.13
CA MET A 175 -2.18 0.82 -10.84
C MET A 175 -1.47 2.18 -10.95
N GLN A 176 -0.41 2.30 -11.73
CA GLN A 176 0.25 3.58 -11.97
C GLN A 176 -0.67 4.58 -12.71
N GLU A 177 -1.47 4.11 -13.66
CA GLU A 177 -2.45 4.94 -14.36
C GLU A 177 -3.54 5.43 -13.43
N LEU A 178 -4.07 4.54 -12.58
CA LEU A 178 -5.05 4.93 -11.56
C LEU A 178 -4.46 5.92 -10.55
N ALA A 179 -3.23 5.70 -10.09
CA ALA A 179 -2.56 6.63 -9.17
C ALA A 179 -2.39 8.04 -9.79
N LYS A 180 -2.11 8.13 -11.10
CA LYS A 180 -2.08 9.41 -11.84
C LYS A 180 -3.46 10.07 -11.92
N GLN A 181 -4.51 9.29 -12.16
CA GLN A 181 -5.89 9.81 -12.16
C GLN A 181 -6.29 10.36 -10.79
N LEU A 182 -5.98 9.62 -9.71
CA LEU A 182 -6.25 10.06 -8.34
C LEU A 182 -5.52 11.36 -8.01
N ARG A 183 -4.27 11.52 -8.45
CA ARG A 183 -3.50 12.76 -8.27
C ARG A 183 -4.19 13.99 -8.86
N MET A 184 -4.86 13.84 -9.99
CA MET A 184 -5.58 14.97 -10.64
C MET A 184 -6.88 15.35 -9.92
N LEU A 185 -7.37 14.48 -9.05
CA LEU A 185 -8.62 14.66 -8.31
C LEU A 185 -8.38 15.05 -6.83
N LEU A 186 -7.13 15.01 -6.37
CA LEU A 186 -6.68 15.37 -5.03
C LEU A 186 -5.95 16.70 -5.01
#